data_87136949002088194977a7d7d2ab1239
#
_entry.id   87136949002088194977a7d7d2ab1239
#
_cell.length_a   1.000
_cell.length_b   1.000
_cell.length_c   1.000
_cell.angle_alpha   90.00
_cell.angle_beta   90.00
_cell.angle_gamma   90.00
#
_symmetry.space_group_name_H-M   'P 1'
#
loop_
_entity.id
_entity.type
_entity.pdbx_description
1 polymer ?
#
loop_
_entity_poly.entity_id
_entity_poly.type
_entity_poly.pdbx_seq_one_letter_code
_entity_poly.pdbx_strand_id
1 'polypeptide(L)'
;MTASILLAKYVTPKGSNVVRPYTPVSDPEQTGTIEFVIKKYPTGKFGNHIFGLKENDTVSFKGPIIKWKWTPNQFKSVTLIGGGSGITPLYQLLHQITKDPQEKTKVNLVYGSKTAEDTLLKKEIDEIAAKFPDRVNVTYFLDEASPSAPNAQVGYITKEWLAKNIPGPSADHHVYVCGPPPLYEAISGNKVSPSDQGEVTGALKELGFTKEEVFKF
;
A
#
# COMPACT_ATOMS: atom_id res chain seq x y z
N MET A 1 -12.76 5.86 9.23
CA MET A 1 -12.24 6.50 8.01
C MET A 1 -11.71 5.44 7.08
N THR A 2 -11.24 5.74 6.02
CA THR A 2 -11.17 5.10 4.75
C THR A 2 -9.83 5.33 4.12
N ALA A 3 -9.34 4.36 3.38
CA ALA A 3 -8.21 4.59 2.51
C ALA A 3 -8.55 5.69 1.49
N SER A 4 -7.84 6.79 1.56
CA SER A 4 -8.07 7.98 0.75
C SER A 4 -6.78 8.57 0.21
N ILE A 5 -6.88 9.23 -0.95
CA ILE A 5 -5.77 9.92 -1.60
C ILE A 5 -6.04 11.42 -1.70
N LEU A 6 -4.95 12.18 -1.79
CA LEU A 6 -4.94 13.57 -2.22
C LEU A 6 -4.27 13.66 -3.59
N LEU A 7 -4.89 14.40 -4.51
CA LEU A 7 -4.28 14.69 -5.80
C LEU A 7 -3.43 15.95 -5.67
N ALA A 8 -2.12 15.78 -5.67
CA ALA A 8 -1.17 16.88 -5.67
C ALA A 8 -0.95 17.40 -7.09
N LYS A 9 -0.95 18.73 -7.26
CA LYS A 9 -0.80 19.41 -8.55
C LYS A 9 0.46 20.26 -8.58
N TYR A 10 1.20 20.14 -9.69
CA TYR A 10 2.30 21.01 -10.06
C TYR A 10 2.11 21.54 -11.48
N VAL A 11 2.32 22.82 -11.68
CA VAL A 11 2.35 23.45 -13.01
C VAL A 11 3.80 23.64 -13.42
N THR A 12 4.22 22.96 -14.48
CA THR A 12 5.61 23.07 -14.97
C THR A 12 5.89 24.48 -15.51
N PRO A 13 7.17 24.90 -15.62
CA PRO A 13 7.52 26.19 -16.24
C PRO A 13 6.98 26.38 -17.67
N LYS A 14 6.67 25.28 -18.36
CA LYS A 14 6.04 25.30 -19.71
C LYS A 14 4.51 25.33 -19.66
N GLY A 15 3.88 25.54 -18.51
CA GLY A 15 2.44 25.61 -18.34
C GLY A 15 1.71 24.27 -18.30
N SER A 16 2.39 23.13 -18.34
CA SER A 16 1.77 21.80 -18.29
C SER A 16 1.39 21.41 -16.86
N ASN A 17 0.17 20.91 -16.67
CA ASN A 17 -0.27 20.36 -15.39
C ASN A 17 0.29 18.96 -15.19
N VAL A 18 0.90 18.71 -14.04
CA VAL A 18 1.31 17.38 -13.56
C VAL A 18 0.53 17.10 -12.29
N VAL A 19 -0.30 16.06 -12.31
CA VAL A 19 -1.11 15.64 -11.15
C VAL A 19 -0.68 14.23 -10.74
N ARG A 20 -0.50 14.03 -9.43
CA ARG A 20 -0.16 12.71 -8.86
C ARG A 20 -0.97 12.43 -7.61
N PRO A 21 -1.46 11.19 -7.46
CA PRO A 21 -2.11 10.77 -6.22
C PRO A 21 -1.04 10.49 -5.16
N TYR A 22 -1.28 10.97 -3.96
CA TYR A 22 -0.51 10.63 -2.77
C TYR A 22 -1.45 10.23 -1.64
N THR A 23 -1.06 9.22 -0.91
CA THR A 23 -1.78 8.74 0.27
C THR A 23 -1.10 9.31 1.51
N PRO A 24 -1.81 10.10 2.34
CA PRO A 24 -1.28 10.52 3.64
C PRO A 24 -0.98 9.31 4.53
N VAL A 25 0.09 9.40 5.30
CA VAL A 25 0.49 8.37 6.29
C VAL A 25 0.29 8.82 7.73
N SER A 26 0.05 10.12 7.95
CA SER A 26 -0.35 10.64 9.25
C SER A 26 -1.73 10.17 9.67
N ASP A 27 -1.98 10.16 10.99
CA ASP A 27 -3.31 9.87 11.54
C ASP A 27 -4.33 10.87 10.98
N PRO A 28 -5.48 10.39 10.46
CA PRO A 28 -6.54 11.26 9.94
C PRO A 28 -7.13 12.24 10.97
N GLU A 29 -6.97 11.95 12.26
CA GLU A 29 -7.43 12.82 13.36
C GLU A 29 -6.38 13.86 13.77
N GLN A 30 -5.16 13.74 13.24
CA GLN A 30 -4.12 14.74 13.44
C GLN A 30 -4.51 16.05 12.79
N THR A 31 -4.39 17.14 13.52
CA THR A 31 -4.69 18.49 13.03
C THR A 31 -3.42 19.31 12.85
N GLY A 32 -3.44 20.24 11.86
CA GLY A 32 -2.34 21.17 11.62
C GLY A 32 -1.26 20.66 10.67
N THR A 33 -1.07 19.36 10.55
CA THR A 33 -0.05 18.77 9.66
C THR A 33 -0.60 17.55 8.93
N ILE A 34 -0.07 17.29 7.72
CA ILE A 34 -0.31 16.08 6.94
C ILE A 34 1.05 15.53 6.53
N GLU A 35 1.27 14.23 6.73
CA GLU A 35 2.53 13.57 6.40
C GLU A 35 2.36 12.65 5.19
N PHE A 36 3.39 12.68 4.32
CA PHE A 36 3.49 11.83 3.14
C PHE A 36 4.84 11.13 3.10
N VAL A 37 4.84 9.86 2.71
CA VAL A 37 6.05 9.15 2.33
C VAL A 37 6.10 9.09 0.81
N ILE A 38 7.12 9.75 0.23
CA ILE A 38 7.25 9.91 -1.22
C ILE A 38 8.59 9.33 -1.68
N LYS A 39 8.56 8.33 -2.56
CA LYS A 39 9.78 7.80 -3.18
C LYS A 39 10.23 8.75 -4.30
N LYS A 40 11.50 9.16 -4.26
CA LYS A 40 12.11 9.98 -5.31
C LYS A 40 12.51 9.10 -6.50
N TYR A 41 12.04 9.46 -7.68
CA TYR A 41 12.46 8.85 -8.94
C TYR A 41 13.26 9.87 -9.76
N PRO A 42 14.43 9.51 -10.32
CA PRO A 42 15.30 10.47 -11.04
C PRO A 42 14.59 11.23 -12.15
N THR A 43 13.70 10.56 -12.90
CA THR A 43 12.95 11.13 -14.02
C THR A 43 11.56 11.65 -13.66
N GLY A 44 11.18 11.57 -12.38
CA GLY A 44 9.85 11.94 -11.92
C GLY A 44 9.63 13.45 -11.90
N LYS A 45 8.79 14.00 -12.79
CA LYS A 45 8.54 15.45 -12.87
C LYS A 45 8.00 16.02 -11.55
N PHE A 46 6.99 15.38 -10.96
CA PHE A 46 6.41 15.83 -9.70
C PHE A 46 7.35 15.59 -8.50
N GLY A 47 8.00 14.41 -8.46
CA GLY A 47 8.98 14.10 -7.42
C GLY A 47 10.12 15.12 -7.38
N ASN A 48 10.73 15.43 -8.52
CA ASN A 48 11.79 16.42 -8.59
C ASN A 48 11.31 17.82 -8.16
N HIS A 49 10.06 18.20 -8.45
CA HIS A 49 9.49 19.44 -7.97
C HIS A 49 9.35 19.43 -6.43
N ILE A 50 8.69 18.41 -5.85
CA ILE A 50 8.42 18.37 -4.42
C ILE A 50 9.70 18.27 -3.58
N PHE A 51 10.70 17.53 -4.05
CA PHE A 51 12.01 17.46 -3.38
C PHE A 51 12.89 18.70 -3.57
N GLY A 52 12.48 19.63 -4.44
CA GLY A 52 13.11 20.94 -4.61
C GLY A 52 12.47 22.05 -3.77
N LEU A 53 11.32 21.79 -3.14
CA LEU A 53 10.65 22.76 -2.27
C LEU A 53 11.44 23.05 -1.00
N LYS A 54 11.28 24.26 -0.53
CA LYS A 54 11.84 24.74 0.74
C LYS A 54 10.72 24.92 1.74
N GLU A 55 11.11 25.11 2.99
CA GLU A 55 10.21 25.52 4.06
C GLU A 55 9.42 26.77 3.66
N ASN A 56 8.12 26.78 3.93
CA ASN A 56 7.13 27.78 3.52
C ASN A 56 6.73 27.78 2.03
N ASP A 57 7.28 26.90 1.19
CA ASP A 57 6.72 26.70 -0.16
C ASP A 57 5.39 25.97 -0.07
N THR A 58 4.53 26.15 -1.09
CA THR A 58 3.16 25.62 -1.08
C THR A 58 2.95 24.57 -2.17
N VAL A 59 2.13 23.56 -1.86
CA VAL A 59 1.65 22.55 -2.81
C VAL A 59 0.13 22.55 -2.84
N SER A 60 -0.44 22.54 -4.04
CA SER A 60 -1.89 22.44 -4.19
C SER A 60 -2.35 20.99 -4.15
N PHE A 61 -3.34 20.70 -3.29
CA PHE A 61 -3.99 19.40 -3.20
C PHE A 61 -5.49 19.48 -3.47
N LYS A 62 -6.03 18.42 -4.08
CA LYS A 62 -7.47 18.18 -4.22
C LYS A 62 -7.83 16.87 -3.55
N GLY A 63 -8.83 16.87 -2.69
CA GLY A 63 -9.31 15.68 -1.98
C GLY A 63 -9.88 16.02 -0.60
N PRO A 64 -10.06 15.04 0.28
CA PRO A 64 -9.72 13.62 0.09
C PRO A 64 -10.63 12.91 -0.91
N ILE A 65 -10.04 12.00 -1.72
CA ILE A 65 -10.77 11.10 -2.60
C ILE A 65 -10.75 9.72 -1.95
N ILE A 66 -11.92 9.26 -1.52
CA ILE A 66 -12.09 7.98 -0.87
C ILE A 66 -11.87 6.86 -1.89
N LYS A 67 -10.98 5.93 -1.58
CA LYS A 67 -10.73 4.72 -2.39
C LYS A 67 -11.41 3.49 -1.82
N TRP A 68 -11.37 3.34 -0.51
CA TRP A 68 -12.02 2.24 0.19
C TRP A 68 -12.61 2.72 1.52
N LYS A 69 -13.85 2.37 1.81
CA LYS A 69 -14.50 2.66 3.09
C LYS A 69 -14.40 1.43 3.99
N TRP A 70 -13.55 1.49 5.00
CA TRP A 70 -13.44 0.43 5.98
C TRP A 70 -14.62 0.43 6.95
N THR A 71 -15.19 -0.74 7.18
CA THR A 71 -16.17 -0.99 8.24
C THR A 71 -15.54 -1.94 9.24
N PRO A 72 -15.52 -1.63 10.55
CA PRO A 72 -14.92 -2.49 11.56
C PRO A 72 -15.47 -3.92 11.51
N ASN A 73 -14.60 -4.90 11.60
CA ASN A 73 -14.92 -6.32 11.56
C ASN A 73 -15.66 -6.79 10.28
N GLN A 74 -15.52 -6.05 9.18
CA GLN A 74 -16.13 -6.40 7.90
C GLN A 74 -15.63 -7.76 7.39
N PHE A 75 -14.35 -8.07 7.64
CA PHE A 75 -13.72 -9.34 7.29
C PHE A 75 -13.05 -9.95 8.53
N LYS A 76 -12.99 -11.27 8.60
CA LYS A 76 -12.20 -11.96 9.65
C LYS A 76 -10.69 -11.80 9.41
N SER A 77 -10.30 -11.71 8.16
CA SER A 77 -8.90 -11.50 7.79
C SER A 77 -8.75 -10.67 6.51
N VAL A 78 -7.63 -9.97 6.40
CA VAL A 78 -7.23 -9.30 5.17
C VAL A 78 -5.78 -9.60 4.83
N THR A 79 -5.47 -9.64 3.54
CA THR A 79 -4.08 -9.66 3.05
C THR A 79 -3.80 -8.37 2.30
N LEU A 80 -2.74 -7.68 2.71
CA LEU A 80 -2.24 -6.44 2.12
C LEU A 80 -0.97 -6.76 1.34
N ILE A 81 -1.02 -6.72 0.01
CA ILE A 81 0.13 -7.03 -0.85
C ILE A 81 0.66 -5.75 -1.45
N GLY A 82 1.87 -5.36 -1.04
CA GLY A 82 2.48 -4.10 -1.41
C GLY A 82 3.80 -4.21 -2.14
N GLY A 83 4.11 -3.21 -2.99
CA GLY A 83 5.41 -3.05 -3.62
C GLY A 83 5.88 -1.60 -3.63
N GLY A 84 7.08 -1.34 -3.11
CA GLY A 84 7.66 -0.01 -3.06
C GLY A 84 6.74 1.03 -2.43
N SER A 85 6.50 2.17 -3.12
CA SER A 85 5.61 3.24 -2.62
C SER A 85 4.13 2.84 -2.53
N GLY A 86 3.73 1.70 -3.07
CA GLY A 86 2.38 1.14 -2.90
C GLY A 86 2.05 0.74 -1.46
N ILE A 87 3.03 0.79 -0.57
CA ILE A 87 2.79 0.57 0.87
C ILE A 87 1.88 1.64 1.49
N THR A 88 1.85 2.87 0.99
CA THR A 88 1.16 3.98 1.66
C THR A 88 -0.35 3.78 1.86
N PRO A 89 -1.16 3.34 0.86
CA PRO A 89 -2.57 3.04 1.10
C PRO A 89 -2.78 1.78 1.96
N LEU A 90 -1.88 0.81 1.88
CA LEU A 90 -1.91 -0.39 2.71
C LEU A 90 -1.60 -0.05 4.17
N TYR A 91 -0.65 0.86 4.40
CA TYR A 91 -0.35 1.39 5.72
C TYR A 91 -1.54 2.14 6.33
N GLN A 92 -2.26 2.95 5.53
CA GLN A 92 -3.51 3.57 5.99
C GLN A 92 -4.53 2.54 6.47
N LEU A 93 -4.73 1.45 5.72
CA LEU A 93 -5.62 0.36 6.14
C LEU A 93 -5.12 -0.34 7.40
N LEU A 94 -3.84 -0.70 7.45
CA LEU A 94 -3.22 -1.32 8.61
C LEU A 94 -3.41 -0.45 9.87
N HIS A 95 -3.11 0.83 9.77
CA HIS A 95 -3.28 1.79 10.85
C HIS A 95 -4.74 1.89 11.29
N GLN A 96 -5.68 1.98 10.34
CA GLN A 96 -7.11 2.06 10.63
C GLN A 96 -7.63 0.79 11.34
N ILE A 97 -7.21 -0.40 10.89
CA ILE A 97 -7.60 -1.69 11.49
C ILE A 97 -7.02 -1.84 12.90
N THR A 98 -5.81 -1.34 13.13
CA THR A 98 -5.13 -1.53 14.43
C THR A 98 -5.44 -0.43 15.43
N LYS A 99 -5.93 0.72 15.00
CA LYS A 99 -6.32 1.85 15.87
C LYS A 99 -7.60 1.57 16.67
N ASP A 100 -8.56 0.86 16.08
CA ASP A 100 -9.83 0.56 16.75
C ASP A 100 -9.64 -0.61 17.72
N PRO A 101 -9.87 -0.42 19.03
CA PRO A 101 -9.72 -1.49 20.02
C PRO A 101 -10.79 -2.59 19.90
N GLN A 102 -11.89 -2.35 19.19
CA GLN A 102 -12.96 -3.34 18.96
C GLN A 102 -12.73 -4.15 17.68
N GLU A 103 -11.75 -3.77 16.86
CA GLU A 103 -11.41 -4.44 15.63
C GLU A 103 -10.68 -5.76 15.88
N LYS A 104 -11.16 -6.84 15.28
CA LYS A 104 -10.63 -8.22 15.45
C LYS A 104 -10.02 -8.79 14.18
N THR A 105 -10.14 -8.07 13.06
CA THR A 105 -9.60 -8.50 11.76
C THR A 105 -8.12 -8.82 11.87
N LYS A 106 -7.74 -10.00 11.36
CA LYS A 106 -6.34 -10.40 11.22
C LYS A 106 -5.77 -9.81 9.94
N VAL A 107 -4.55 -9.32 10.00
CA VAL A 107 -3.87 -8.69 8.87
C VAL A 107 -2.60 -9.46 8.52
N ASN A 108 -2.49 -9.88 7.25
CA ASN A 108 -1.26 -10.37 6.67
C ASN A 108 -0.72 -9.28 5.73
N LEU A 109 0.37 -8.63 6.10
CA LEU A 109 1.07 -7.68 5.24
C LEU A 109 2.22 -8.39 4.53
N VAL A 110 2.19 -8.39 3.20
CA VAL A 110 3.24 -8.95 2.33
C VAL A 110 3.82 -7.80 1.51
N TYR A 111 5.06 -7.41 1.80
CA TYR A 111 5.64 -6.19 1.27
C TYR A 111 6.98 -6.41 0.59
N GLY A 112 7.01 -6.15 -0.73
CA GLY A 112 8.19 -6.25 -1.59
C GLY A 112 8.92 -4.91 -1.74
N SER A 113 10.24 -4.94 -1.56
CA SER A 113 11.15 -3.82 -1.78
C SER A 113 12.40 -4.30 -2.51
N LYS A 114 13.14 -3.41 -3.16
CA LYS A 114 14.40 -3.80 -3.82
C LYS A 114 15.47 -4.16 -2.80
N THR A 115 15.67 -3.29 -1.82
CA THR A 115 16.64 -3.47 -0.74
C THR A 115 15.98 -3.22 0.61
N ALA A 116 16.67 -3.56 1.69
CA ALA A 116 16.21 -3.28 3.05
C ALA A 116 16.04 -1.77 3.30
N GLU A 117 16.95 -0.96 2.76
CA GLU A 117 16.93 0.52 2.88
C GLU A 117 15.78 1.14 2.08
N ASP A 118 15.34 0.48 1.00
CA ASP A 118 14.18 0.88 0.19
C ASP A 118 12.82 0.55 0.86
N THR A 119 12.83 -0.18 1.99
CA THR A 119 11.60 -0.62 2.68
C THR A 119 11.00 0.55 3.47
N LEU A 120 10.10 1.27 2.80
CA LEU A 120 9.42 2.44 3.37
C LEU A 120 8.54 2.06 4.56
N LEU A 121 8.45 2.92 5.57
CA LEU A 121 7.61 2.72 6.78
C LEU A 121 7.92 1.43 7.56
N LYS A 122 9.11 0.84 7.36
CA LYS A 122 9.46 -0.43 8.01
C LYS A 122 9.37 -0.33 9.52
N LYS A 123 9.92 0.73 10.10
CA LYS A 123 9.92 0.95 11.56
C LYS A 123 8.49 1.01 12.09
N GLU A 124 7.63 1.82 11.50
CA GLU A 124 6.25 2.04 11.89
C GLU A 124 5.42 0.74 11.75
N ILE A 125 5.66 -0.02 10.69
CA ILE A 125 5.01 -1.32 10.44
C ILE A 125 5.45 -2.35 11.48
N ASP A 126 6.74 -2.43 11.77
CA ASP A 126 7.29 -3.35 12.77
C ASP A 126 6.79 -3.01 14.18
N GLU A 127 6.66 -1.74 14.53
CA GLU A 127 6.07 -1.29 15.80
C GLU A 127 4.59 -1.71 15.93
N ILE A 128 3.82 -1.59 14.84
CA ILE A 128 2.43 -2.07 14.80
C ILE A 128 2.39 -3.60 14.96
N ALA A 129 3.20 -4.34 14.23
CA ALA A 129 3.26 -5.80 14.33
C ALA A 129 3.64 -6.27 15.73
N ALA A 130 4.63 -5.62 16.36
CA ALA A 130 5.04 -5.91 17.73
C ALA A 130 3.94 -5.62 18.77
N LYS A 131 3.12 -4.59 18.53
CA LYS A 131 2.00 -4.23 19.40
C LYS A 131 0.81 -5.19 19.26
N PHE A 132 0.61 -5.79 18.10
CA PHE A 132 -0.53 -6.67 17.79
C PHE A 132 -0.10 -8.03 17.25
N PRO A 133 0.77 -8.79 17.96
CA PRO A 133 1.39 -10.02 17.44
C PRO A 133 0.38 -11.13 17.08
N ASP A 134 -0.79 -11.16 17.75
CA ASP A 134 -1.83 -12.15 17.48
C ASP A 134 -2.71 -11.81 16.27
N ARG A 135 -2.61 -10.58 15.74
CA ARG A 135 -3.47 -10.08 14.67
C ARG A 135 -2.73 -9.61 13.44
N VAL A 136 -1.49 -9.13 13.57
CA VAL A 136 -0.71 -8.55 12.49
C VAL A 136 0.52 -9.40 12.22
N ASN A 137 0.55 -10.01 11.04
CA ASN A 137 1.70 -10.73 10.53
C ASN A 137 2.31 -9.97 9.35
N VAL A 138 3.62 -9.77 9.38
CA VAL A 138 4.34 -9.02 8.33
C VAL A 138 5.41 -9.91 7.71
N THR A 139 5.42 -9.98 6.39
CA THR A 139 6.48 -10.64 5.62
C THR A 139 7.06 -9.66 4.61
N TYR A 140 8.36 -9.43 4.71
CA TYR A 140 9.11 -8.63 3.76
C TYR A 140 9.74 -9.50 2.68
N PHE A 141 9.72 -9.00 1.44
CA PHE A 141 10.43 -9.55 0.30
C PHE A 141 11.47 -8.56 -0.19
N LEU A 142 12.68 -9.03 -0.47
CA LEU A 142 13.78 -8.24 -1.02
C LEU A 142 14.32 -8.91 -2.27
N ASP A 143 14.74 -8.12 -3.27
CA ASP A 143 15.34 -8.67 -4.49
C ASP A 143 16.59 -9.50 -4.17
N GLU A 144 17.34 -9.11 -3.12
CA GLU A 144 18.55 -9.80 -2.65
C GLU A 144 18.58 -9.90 -1.12
N ALA A 145 19.27 -10.91 -0.62
CA ALA A 145 19.46 -11.08 0.82
C ALA A 145 20.20 -9.88 1.43
N SER A 146 19.76 -9.45 2.61
CA SER A 146 20.39 -8.32 3.32
C SER A 146 20.68 -8.68 4.77
N PRO A 147 21.89 -8.40 5.27
CA PRO A 147 22.21 -8.57 6.69
C PRO A 147 21.35 -7.70 7.63
N SER A 148 20.86 -6.55 7.14
CA SER A 148 19.98 -5.65 7.90
C SER A 148 18.52 -6.12 7.96
N ALA A 149 18.16 -7.16 7.18
CA ALA A 149 16.83 -7.77 7.16
C ALA A 149 16.93 -9.31 7.04
N PRO A 150 17.52 -10.01 8.02
CA PRO A 150 17.85 -11.44 7.90
C PRO A 150 16.61 -12.34 7.79
N ASN A 151 15.43 -11.86 8.22
CA ASN A 151 14.16 -12.60 8.17
C ASN A 151 13.34 -12.29 6.91
N ALA A 152 13.82 -11.43 6.01
CA ALA A 152 13.12 -11.17 4.75
C ALA A 152 13.22 -12.37 3.82
N GLN A 153 12.16 -12.62 3.06
CA GLN A 153 12.18 -13.55 1.93
C GLN A 153 13.00 -12.95 0.78
N VAL A 154 13.73 -13.77 0.06
CA VAL A 154 14.52 -13.33 -1.10
C VAL A 154 13.76 -13.63 -2.38
N GLY A 155 13.72 -12.66 -3.28
CA GLY A 155 13.04 -12.74 -4.57
C GLY A 155 11.63 -12.13 -4.55
N TYR A 156 10.79 -12.59 -5.49
CA TYR A 156 9.45 -12.04 -5.70
C TYR A 156 8.37 -12.81 -4.92
N ILE A 157 7.25 -12.13 -4.66
CA ILE A 157 6.04 -12.76 -4.12
C ILE A 157 5.50 -13.72 -5.19
N THR A 158 5.47 -15.01 -4.89
CA THR A 158 5.00 -16.04 -5.85
C THR A 158 3.65 -16.62 -5.44
N LYS A 159 2.97 -17.24 -6.40
CA LYS A 159 1.73 -17.98 -6.16
C LYS A 159 1.91 -19.08 -5.11
N GLU A 160 3.00 -19.83 -5.20
CA GLU A 160 3.30 -20.94 -4.29
C GLU A 160 3.51 -20.46 -2.85
N TRP A 161 4.14 -19.29 -2.70
CA TRP A 161 4.28 -18.68 -1.40
C TRP A 161 2.93 -18.19 -0.86
N LEU A 162 2.14 -17.50 -1.68
CA LEU A 162 0.80 -17.03 -1.30
C LEU A 162 -0.10 -18.19 -0.89
N ALA A 163 -0.14 -19.28 -1.67
CA ALA A 163 -0.94 -20.47 -1.39
C ALA A 163 -0.67 -21.08 0.00
N LYS A 164 0.56 -20.95 0.50
CA LYS A 164 0.97 -21.50 1.80
C LYS A 164 0.78 -20.54 2.98
N ASN A 165 0.79 -19.23 2.72
CA ASN A 165 0.98 -18.24 3.78
C ASN A 165 -0.20 -17.27 3.98
N ILE A 166 -1.17 -17.25 3.05
CA ILE A 166 -2.37 -16.43 3.20
C ILE A 166 -3.62 -17.30 3.16
N PRO A 167 -4.74 -16.86 3.78
CA PRO A 167 -6.02 -17.55 3.62
C PRO A 167 -6.46 -17.60 2.17
N GLY A 168 -7.12 -18.69 1.77
CA GLY A 168 -7.74 -18.82 0.47
C GLY A 168 -8.96 -17.89 0.29
N PRO A 169 -9.55 -17.87 -0.93
CA PRO A 169 -10.74 -17.05 -1.20
C PRO A 169 -11.91 -17.46 -0.32
N SER A 170 -12.55 -16.48 0.28
CA SER A 170 -13.78 -16.64 1.05
C SER A 170 -14.42 -15.29 1.31
N ALA A 171 -15.71 -15.27 1.66
CA ALA A 171 -16.43 -14.05 2.03
C ALA A 171 -15.86 -13.36 3.28
N ASP A 172 -15.11 -14.07 4.11
CA ASP A 172 -14.48 -13.58 5.32
C ASP A 172 -13.03 -13.07 5.13
N HIS A 173 -12.50 -13.19 3.90
CA HIS A 173 -11.13 -12.79 3.56
C HIS A 173 -11.09 -11.85 2.36
N HIS A 174 -10.36 -10.74 2.48
CA HIS A 174 -10.20 -9.78 1.38
C HIS A 174 -8.73 -9.45 1.13
N VAL A 175 -8.37 -9.27 -0.14
CA VAL A 175 -6.99 -8.97 -0.56
C VAL A 175 -6.93 -7.57 -1.15
N TYR A 176 -6.00 -6.77 -0.65
CA TYR A 176 -5.71 -5.43 -1.17
C TYR A 176 -4.33 -5.42 -1.81
N VAL A 177 -4.24 -4.92 -3.03
CA VAL A 177 -2.99 -4.87 -3.79
C VAL A 177 -2.65 -3.44 -4.15
N CYS A 178 -1.40 -3.04 -3.93
CA CYS A 178 -0.87 -1.75 -4.40
C CYS A 178 0.62 -1.82 -4.69
N GLY A 179 1.02 -1.39 -5.88
CA GLY A 179 2.44 -1.37 -6.24
C GLY A 179 2.69 -0.97 -7.69
N PRO A 180 3.89 -1.22 -8.20
CA PRO A 180 4.22 -0.95 -9.59
C PRO A 180 3.52 -1.93 -10.55
N PRO A 181 3.39 -1.59 -11.84
CA PRO A 181 2.72 -2.44 -12.83
C PRO A 181 3.17 -3.91 -12.84
N PRO A 182 4.48 -4.25 -12.73
CA PRO A 182 4.89 -5.65 -12.69
C PRO A 182 4.33 -6.45 -11.50
N LEU A 183 4.13 -5.79 -10.34
CA LEU A 183 3.49 -6.45 -9.20
C LEU A 183 2.01 -6.73 -9.48
N TYR A 184 1.29 -5.76 -10.05
CA TYR A 184 -0.10 -5.99 -10.44
C TYR A 184 -0.22 -7.14 -11.45
N GLU A 185 0.61 -7.14 -12.50
CA GLU A 185 0.62 -8.20 -13.53
C GLU A 185 0.83 -9.59 -12.92
N ALA A 186 1.81 -9.72 -12.02
CA ALA A 186 2.13 -10.99 -11.39
C ALA A 186 1.06 -11.45 -10.38
N ILE A 187 0.45 -10.54 -9.64
CA ILE A 187 -0.37 -10.88 -8.47
C ILE A 187 -1.88 -10.84 -8.77
N SER A 188 -2.38 -9.75 -9.36
CA SER A 188 -3.84 -9.47 -9.40
C SER A 188 -4.38 -9.02 -10.76
N GLY A 189 -3.52 -8.78 -11.73
CA GLY A 189 -3.86 -8.05 -12.95
C GLY A 189 -3.89 -6.54 -12.75
N ASN A 190 -3.69 -5.83 -13.85
CA ASN A 190 -3.69 -4.37 -13.88
C ASN A 190 -5.11 -3.81 -13.74
N LYS A 191 -5.21 -2.57 -13.28
CA LYS A 191 -6.44 -1.77 -13.37
C LYS A 191 -6.62 -1.28 -14.81
N VAL A 192 -7.86 -1.18 -15.25
CA VAL A 192 -8.20 -0.57 -16.55
C VAL A 192 -8.16 0.95 -16.44
N SER A 193 -8.64 1.51 -15.31
CA SER A 193 -8.62 2.95 -15.02
C SER A 193 -8.59 3.21 -13.51
N PRO A 194 -8.47 4.47 -13.06
CA PRO A 194 -8.54 4.81 -11.63
C PRO A 194 -9.84 4.37 -10.93
N SER A 195 -10.93 4.16 -11.68
CA SER A 195 -12.25 3.72 -11.18
C SER A 195 -12.63 2.31 -11.61
N ASP A 196 -11.91 1.71 -12.56
CA ASP A 196 -12.18 0.36 -13.05
C ASP A 196 -11.06 -0.59 -12.61
N GLN A 197 -11.42 -1.52 -11.74
CA GLN A 197 -10.51 -2.52 -11.17
C GLN A 197 -9.98 -3.53 -12.21
N GLY A 198 -10.66 -3.67 -13.36
CA GLY A 198 -10.35 -4.72 -14.33
C GLY A 198 -10.58 -6.13 -13.80
N GLU A 199 -10.19 -7.11 -14.58
CA GLU A 199 -10.27 -8.53 -14.19
C GLU A 199 -9.18 -8.88 -13.16
N VAL A 200 -9.46 -9.88 -12.33
CA VAL A 200 -8.43 -10.53 -11.51
C VAL A 200 -7.69 -11.53 -12.40
N THR A 201 -6.37 -11.40 -12.46
CA THR A 201 -5.46 -12.30 -13.19
C THR A 201 -4.26 -12.65 -12.31
N GLY A 202 -3.22 -13.27 -12.86
CA GLY A 202 -2.00 -13.60 -12.11
C GLY A 202 -2.24 -14.58 -10.98
N ALA A 203 -1.37 -14.52 -9.98
CA ALA A 203 -1.34 -15.48 -8.88
C ALA A 203 -2.68 -15.60 -8.13
N LEU A 204 -3.36 -14.48 -7.86
CA LEU A 204 -4.64 -14.51 -7.15
C LEU A 204 -5.74 -15.21 -7.95
N LYS A 205 -5.79 -15.01 -9.28
CA LYS A 205 -6.73 -15.74 -10.15
C LYS A 205 -6.48 -17.25 -10.11
N GLU A 206 -5.23 -17.65 -10.19
CA GLU A 206 -4.85 -19.06 -10.15
C GLU A 206 -5.12 -19.72 -8.79
N LEU A 207 -5.16 -18.93 -7.72
CA LEU A 207 -5.56 -19.36 -6.36
C LEU A 207 -7.09 -19.34 -6.16
N GLY A 208 -7.88 -18.95 -7.17
CA GLY A 208 -9.32 -18.97 -7.13
C GLY A 208 -9.98 -17.69 -6.63
N PHE A 209 -9.23 -16.61 -6.38
CA PHE A 209 -9.80 -15.32 -6.00
C PHE A 209 -10.56 -14.68 -7.17
N THR A 210 -11.64 -13.99 -6.84
CA THR A 210 -12.50 -13.27 -7.78
C THR A 210 -12.46 -11.76 -7.50
N LYS A 211 -13.23 -10.98 -8.26
CA LYS A 211 -13.32 -9.52 -8.08
C LYS A 211 -13.91 -9.12 -6.73
N GLU A 212 -14.72 -9.98 -6.14
CA GLU A 212 -15.40 -9.73 -4.88
C GLU A 212 -14.43 -9.75 -3.70
N GLU A 213 -13.30 -10.48 -3.82
CA GLU A 213 -12.31 -10.61 -2.75
C GLU A 213 -11.03 -9.80 -2.99
N VAL A 214 -10.90 -9.12 -4.15
CA VAL A 214 -9.65 -8.41 -4.50
C VAL A 214 -9.90 -6.94 -4.83
N PHE A 215 -9.23 -6.05 -4.13
CA PHE A 215 -9.22 -4.62 -4.43
C PHE A 215 -7.82 -4.13 -4.80
N LYS A 216 -7.71 -3.35 -5.86
CA LYS A 216 -6.48 -2.74 -6.38
C LYS A 216 -6.52 -1.22 -6.16
N PHE A 217 -5.56 -0.70 -5.40
CA PHE A 217 -5.46 0.74 -5.11
C PHE A 217 -5.01 1.59 -6.31
#